data_0476257c8e01720ba8d33a0fb25389f7
#
_entry.id   0476257c8e01720ba8d33a0fb25389f7
#
_cell.length_a   1.000
_cell.length_b   1.000
_cell.length_c   1.000
_cell.angle_alpha   90.00
_cell.angle_beta   90.00
_cell.angle_gamma   90.00
#
_symmetry.space_group_name_H-M   'P 1'
#
loop_
_entity.id
_entity.type
_entity.pdbx_description
1 polymer ?
#
loop_
_entity_poly.entity_id
_entity_poly.type
_entity_poly.pdbx_seq_one_letter_code
_entity_poly.pdbx_strand_id
1 'polypeptide(L)'
;YLFIDEVQLTTKVIDKENGGIEVSIYDMLNELKAYKNLDVYVTGSNSKGLSKDIATEFRGRAAQIHVFPLSFEEFYSHVGGDERKALDTYMLYGGMPRLLSLTDEKDKKDYLSSLYSELYVKDIVERNGIEREDILNDILDFLASQISSLTNPANIANALTSMKNEKVNSTLVSNYVQHIIDSFLISVVKRYDVKGKTYFKYPNKYYYTDIGLRNARLNYRQYDPARIMENIIYNELLRRGYSVDVGVVTDRTGGANVQKEIDFVVNDADKKIYI
;
A
#
# COMPACT_ATOMS: atom_id res chain seq x y z
N TYR A 1 23.51 12.19 13.85
CA TYR A 1 22.32 11.46 13.37
C TYR A 1 22.11 10.24 14.24
N LEU A 2 20.86 9.96 14.64
CA LEU A 2 20.44 8.73 15.31
C LEU A 2 19.37 8.06 14.46
N PHE A 3 19.58 6.77 14.13
CA PHE A 3 18.62 5.96 13.37
C PHE A 3 18.11 4.84 14.29
N ILE A 4 16.79 4.71 14.41
CA ILE A 4 16.11 3.66 15.18
C ILE A 4 15.18 2.94 14.22
N ASP A 5 15.49 1.67 13.96
CA ASP A 5 14.72 0.84 13.05
C ASP A 5 13.60 0.10 13.79
N GLU A 6 12.44 -0.08 13.13
CA GLU A 6 11.26 -0.79 13.64
C GLU A 6 10.87 -0.36 15.05
N VAL A 7 10.71 0.96 15.25
CA VAL A 7 10.48 1.57 16.57
C VAL A 7 9.26 0.99 17.31
N GLN A 8 8.28 0.46 16.59
CA GLN A 8 7.10 -0.17 17.17
C GLN A 8 7.37 -1.53 17.84
N LEU A 9 8.53 -2.14 17.59
CA LEU A 9 8.95 -3.38 18.25
C LEU A 9 9.57 -3.13 19.63
N THR A 10 9.81 -1.88 19.98
CA THR A 10 10.37 -1.54 21.29
C THR A 10 9.32 -1.72 22.37
N THR A 11 9.68 -2.47 23.38
CA THR A 11 8.85 -2.65 24.58
C THR A 11 9.09 -1.52 25.58
N LYS A 12 8.07 -1.25 26.39
CA LYS A 12 8.24 -0.39 27.56
C LYS A 12 9.23 -1.01 28.55
N VAL A 13 10.11 -0.21 29.10
CA VAL A 13 11.10 -0.63 30.09
C VAL A 13 10.76 -0.01 31.44
N ILE A 14 10.88 -0.81 32.49
CA ILE A 14 10.74 -0.29 33.85
C ILE A 14 12.11 0.21 34.32
N ASP A 15 12.23 1.52 34.50
CA ASP A 15 13.42 2.13 35.06
C ASP A 15 13.47 1.88 36.57
N LYS A 16 14.22 0.84 36.95
CA LYS A 16 14.37 0.45 38.36
C LYS A 16 15.23 1.45 39.17
N GLU A 17 16.08 2.19 38.51
CA GLU A 17 16.97 3.17 39.19
C GLU A 17 16.22 4.44 39.56
N ASN A 18 15.17 4.80 38.83
CA ASN A 18 14.33 5.96 39.07
C ASN A 18 12.95 5.60 39.67
N GLY A 19 12.90 4.61 40.57
CA GLY A 19 11.69 4.29 41.33
C GLY A 19 10.67 3.41 40.61
N GLY A 20 11.08 2.71 39.55
CA GLY A 20 10.20 1.75 38.82
C GLY A 20 9.23 2.43 37.84
N ILE A 21 9.59 3.58 37.30
CA ILE A 21 8.80 4.31 36.33
C ILE A 21 8.84 3.54 34.99
N GLU A 22 7.69 3.37 34.36
CA GLU A 22 7.60 2.80 33.03
C GLU A 22 8.01 3.84 31.98
N VAL A 23 9.09 3.58 31.25
CA VAL A 23 9.61 4.44 30.17
C VAL A 23 9.32 3.82 28.83
N SER A 24 8.66 4.55 27.98
CA SER A 24 8.39 4.17 26.58
C SER A 24 9.46 4.71 25.64
N ILE A 25 9.55 4.13 24.43
CA ILE A 25 10.41 4.68 23.36
C ILE A 25 10.04 6.15 23.04
N TYR A 26 8.77 6.51 23.16
CA TYR A 26 8.29 7.87 22.89
C TYR A 26 8.77 8.87 23.95
N ASP A 27 8.88 8.46 25.22
CA ASP A 27 9.47 9.27 26.28
C ASP A 27 10.93 9.56 25.97
N MET A 28 11.69 8.54 25.60
CA MET A 28 13.09 8.69 25.17
C MET A 28 13.22 9.61 23.95
N LEU A 29 12.39 9.42 22.92
CA LEU A 29 12.41 10.28 21.74
C LEU A 29 12.06 11.74 22.07
N ASN A 30 11.18 11.98 23.06
CA ASN A 30 10.86 13.32 23.53
C ASN A 30 12.03 13.98 24.26
N GLU A 31 12.78 13.24 25.06
CA GLU A 31 14.01 13.73 25.72
C GLU A 31 15.10 14.07 24.69
N LEU A 32 15.26 13.24 23.67
CA LEU A 32 16.25 13.47 22.59
C LEU A 32 16.03 14.79 21.85
N LYS A 33 14.80 15.32 21.80
CA LYS A 33 14.53 16.65 21.20
C LYS A 33 15.20 17.81 21.89
N ALA A 34 15.63 17.66 23.14
CA ALA A 34 16.35 18.71 23.86
C ALA A 34 17.75 18.97 23.26
N TYR A 35 18.28 18.01 22.53
CA TYR A 35 19.61 18.09 21.90
C TYR A 35 19.53 18.74 20.53
N LYS A 36 19.88 20.01 20.42
CA LYS A 36 19.80 20.82 19.18
C LYS A 36 20.74 20.36 18.06
N ASN A 37 21.74 19.54 18.37
CA ASN A 37 22.72 18.98 17.42
C ASN A 37 22.44 17.54 17.06
N LEU A 38 21.24 17.04 17.34
CA LEU A 38 20.83 15.66 17.06
C LEU A 38 19.61 15.63 16.14
N ASP A 39 19.76 14.99 14.98
CA ASP A 39 18.66 14.61 14.13
C ASP A 39 18.33 13.13 14.38
N VAL A 40 17.06 12.85 14.65
CA VAL A 40 16.57 11.50 14.95
C VAL A 40 15.65 11.03 13.84
N TYR A 41 15.97 9.87 13.30
CA TYR A 41 15.19 9.17 12.27
C TYR A 41 14.69 7.86 12.85
N VAL A 42 13.39 7.63 12.74
CA VAL A 42 12.76 6.39 13.18
C VAL A 42 12.06 5.73 12.00
N THR A 43 12.13 4.41 11.92
CA THR A 43 11.41 3.65 10.89
C THR A 43 10.33 2.78 11.49
N GLY A 44 9.40 2.34 10.65
CA GLY A 44 8.39 1.35 10.97
C GLY A 44 7.65 0.91 9.72
N SER A 45 7.35 -0.38 9.68
CA SER A 45 6.71 -1.05 8.53
C SER A 45 5.18 -0.95 8.52
N ASN A 46 4.57 -0.16 9.41
CA ASN A 46 3.12 -0.05 9.51
C ASN A 46 2.66 1.41 9.63
N SER A 47 1.69 1.77 8.76
CA SER A 47 1.13 3.12 8.72
C SER A 47 0.40 3.53 10.00
N LYS A 48 -0.29 2.59 10.66
CA LYS A 48 -1.09 2.87 11.85
C LYS A 48 -0.27 3.06 13.11
N GLY A 49 0.69 2.16 13.36
CA GLY A 49 1.52 2.20 14.56
C GLY A 49 2.40 3.44 14.57
N LEU A 50 3.18 3.61 13.51
CA LEU A 50 4.16 4.70 13.46
C LEU A 50 3.51 6.08 13.28
N SER A 51 2.57 6.23 12.34
CA SER A 51 1.99 7.54 12.03
C SER A 51 1.04 8.04 13.10
N LYS A 52 0.20 7.18 13.68
CA LYS A 52 -0.78 7.58 14.70
C LYS A 52 -0.11 7.93 16.03
N ASP A 53 0.80 7.08 16.47
CA ASP A 53 1.51 7.29 17.74
C ASP A 53 2.46 8.47 17.63
N ILE A 54 3.23 8.56 16.54
CA ILE A 54 4.11 9.71 16.27
C ILE A 54 3.29 10.99 16.09
N ALA A 55 2.20 10.99 15.34
CA ALA A 55 1.37 12.18 15.17
C ALA A 55 0.74 12.64 16.49
N THR A 56 0.36 11.69 17.36
CA THR A 56 -0.22 11.99 18.68
C THR A 56 0.83 12.51 19.64
N GLU A 57 1.97 11.82 19.77
CA GLU A 57 3.02 12.15 20.72
C GLU A 57 3.85 13.36 20.27
N PHE A 58 4.09 13.51 18.97
CA PHE A 58 4.95 14.58 18.45
C PHE A 58 4.19 15.80 17.91
N ARG A 59 2.85 15.74 17.79
CA ARG A 59 1.95 16.89 17.48
C ARG A 59 2.50 17.87 16.45
N GLY A 60 2.86 17.38 15.25
CA GLY A 60 3.39 18.22 14.17
C GLY A 60 4.87 18.60 14.29
N ARG A 61 5.63 17.99 15.20
CA ARG A 61 7.08 18.18 15.36
C ARG A 61 7.92 17.10 14.69
N ALA A 62 7.32 16.22 13.90
CA ALA A 62 7.97 15.21 13.08
C ALA A 62 7.52 15.34 11.64
N ALA A 63 8.45 15.13 10.70
CA ALA A 63 8.15 14.99 9.27
C ALA A 63 8.04 13.49 8.95
N GLN A 64 7.03 13.12 8.16
CA GLN A 64 6.87 11.76 7.66
C GLN A 64 7.49 11.66 6.28
N ILE A 65 8.34 10.66 6.08
CA ILE A 65 8.92 10.31 4.79
C ILE A 65 8.38 8.93 4.41
N HIS A 66 7.67 8.85 3.29
CA HIS A 66 7.21 7.59 2.72
C HIS A 66 8.26 7.10 1.72
N VAL A 67 8.82 5.91 1.97
CA VAL A 67 9.78 5.28 1.07
C VAL A 67 9.02 4.32 0.15
N PHE A 68 9.03 4.60 -1.14
CA PHE A 68 8.42 3.76 -2.17
C PHE A 68 9.43 2.75 -2.73
N PRO A 69 8.97 1.65 -3.34
CA PRO A 69 9.80 0.87 -4.27
C PRO A 69 10.34 1.76 -5.39
N LEU A 70 11.36 1.36 -6.12
CA LEU A 70 11.92 2.14 -7.23
C LEU A 70 10.83 2.47 -8.26
N SER A 71 10.83 3.72 -8.75
CA SER A 71 10.06 4.10 -9.94
C SER A 71 10.61 3.43 -11.18
N PHE A 72 9.86 3.46 -12.28
CA PHE A 72 10.41 3.00 -13.56
C PHE A 72 11.63 3.82 -13.98
N GLU A 73 11.65 5.12 -13.76
CA GLU A 73 12.78 6.00 -14.06
C GLU A 73 14.05 5.61 -13.27
N GLU A 74 13.90 5.39 -11.95
CA GLU A 74 15.00 4.94 -11.08
C GLU A 74 15.48 3.55 -11.47
N PHE A 75 14.58 2.61 -11.76
CA PHE A 75 14.89 1.29 -12.25
C PHE A 75 15.65 1.35 -13.58
N TYR A 76 15.12 2.10 -14.56
CA TYR A 76 15.72 2.24 -15.89
C TYR A 76 17.09 2.93 -15.86
N SER A 77 17.25 3.94 -15.01
CA SER A 77 18.54 4.62 -14.83
C SER A 77 19.66 3.67 -14.38
N HIS A 78 19.29 2.60 -13.67
CA HIS A 78 20.25 1.58 -13.22
C HIS A 78 20.49 0.48 -14.26
N VAL A 79 19.42 -0.05 -14.88
CA VAL A 79 19.56 -1.18 -15.83
C VAL A 79 19.98 -0.75 -17.22
N GLY A 80 19.58 0.44 -17.68
CA GLY A 80 19.90 0.98 -19.00
C GLY A 80 19.32 0.15 -20.15
N GLY A 81 19.91 0.35 -21.34
CA GLY A 81 19.60 -0.43 -22.54
C GLY A 81 18.32 0.00 -23.25
N ASP A 82 17.57 -0.96 -23.80
CA ASP A 82 16.29 -0.70 -24.48
C ASP A 82 15.19 -0.41 -23.47
N GLU A 83 14.63 0.79 -23.54
CA GLU A 83 13.62 1.28 -22.58
C GLU A 83 12.36 0.42 -22.57
N ARG A 84 11.93 -0.09 -23.74
CA ARG A 84 10.75 -0.92 -23.86
C ARG A 84 10.93 -2.27 -23.18
N LYS A 85 12.09 -2.90 -23.37
CA LYS A 85 12.43 -4.14 -22.66
C LYS A 85 12.58 -3.93 -21.17
N ALA A 86 13.13 -2.80 -20.76
CA ALA A 86 13.23 -2.43 -19.35
C ALA A 86 11.84 -2.24 -18.74
N LEU A 87 10.91 -1.60 -19.47
CA LEU A 87 9.52 -1.43 -19.03
C LEU A 87 8.81 -2.79 -18.92
N ASP A 88 8.95 -3.68 -19.90
CA ASP A 88 8.38 -5.03 -19.82
C ASP A 88 8.90 -5.80 -18.62
N THR A 89 10.19 -5.66 -18.30
CA THR A 89 10.80 -6.26 -17.11
C THR A 89 10.23 -5.66 -15.82
N TYR A 90 10.09 -4.34 -15.77
CA TYR A 90 9.50 -3.64 -14.62
C TYR A 90 8.03 -4.00 -14.42
N MET A 91 7.25 -4.10 -15.49
CA MET A 91 5.85 -4.56 -15.45
C MET A 91 5.72 -6.00 -14.93
N LEU A 92 6.73 -6.81 -15.12
CA LEU A 92 6.74 -8.21 -14.68
C LEU A 92 7.23 -8.37 -13.23
N TYR A 93 8.33 -7.72 -12.87
CA TYR A 93 9.03 -7.95 -11.60
C TYR A 93 8.91 -6.77 -10.61
N GLY A 94 8.43 -5.59 -11.04
CA GLY A 94 8.30 -4.43 -10.17
C GLY A 94 9.60 -3.70 -9.88
N GLY A 95 9.59 -2.88 -8.84
CA GLY A 95 10.66 -1.96 -8.46
C GLY A 95 11.31 -2.26 -7.10
N MET A 96 11.24 -3.49 -6.58
CA MET A 96 11.95 -3.82 -5.35
C MET A 96 13.47 -3.72 -5.56
N PRO A 97 14.22 -2.94 -4.75
CA PRO A 97 15.63 -2.61 -5.03
C PRO A 97 16.54 -3.83 -5.18
N ARG A 98 16.32 -4.91 -4.43
CA ARG A 98 17.12 -6.13 -4.51
C ARG A 98 17.07 -6.79 -5.89
N LEU A 99 15.99 -6.57 -6.66
CA LEU A 99 15.86 -7.12 -8.01
C LEU A 99 16.97 -6.66 -8.97
N LEU A 100 17.54 -5.47 -8.74
CA LEU A 100 18.64 -4.94 -9.53
C LEU A 100 19.92 -5.79 -9.44
N SER A 101 20.10 -6.52 -8.34
CA SER A 101 21.25 -7.41 -8.12
C SER A 101 21.03 -8.85 -8.58
N LEU A 102 19.78 -9.21 -8.95
CA LEU A 102 19.42 -10.55 -9.38
C LEU A 102 19.39 -10.63 -10.91
N THR A 103 20.18 -11.54 -11.48
CA THR A 103 20.26 -11.74 -12.93
C THR A 103 19.32 -12.82 -13.43
N ASP A 104 19.13 -13.89 -12.65
CA ASP A 104 18.30 -15.02 -13.02
C ASP A 104 16.81 -14.75 -12.75
N GLU A 105 15.95 -15.12 -13.70
CA GLU A 105 14.50 -14.93 -13.56
C GLU A 105 13.90 -15.76 -12.41
N LYS A 106 14.45 -16.95 -12.18
CA LYS A 106 13.99 -17.80 -11.09
C LYS A 106 14.29 -17.14 -9.75
N ASP A 107 15.50 -16.61 -9.58
CA ASP A 107 15.90 -15.92 -8.34
C ASP A 107 15.02 -14.69 -8.07
N LYS A 108 14.65 -13.94 -9.11
CA LYS A 108 13.70 -12.82 -9.00
C LYS A 108 12.32 -13.27 -8.52
N LYS A 109 11.79 -14.36 -9.10
CA LYS A 109 10.49 -14.92 -8.73
C LYS A 109 10.51 -15.47 -7.31
N ASP A 110 11.53 -16.22 -6.95
CA ASP A 110 11.70 -16.80 -5.62
C ASP A 110 11.83 -15.71 -4.55
N TYR A 111 12.63 -14.66 -4.84
CA TYR A 111 12.74 -13.50 -3.95
C TYR A 111 11.40 -12.79 -3.71
N LEU A 112 10.66 -12.47 -4.78
CA LEU A 112 9.38 -11.77 -4.66
C LEU A 112 8.33 -12.63 -3.93
N SER A 113 8.30 -13.94 -4.20
CA SER A 113 7.39 -14.86 -3.52
C SER A 113 7.71 -14.99 -2.04
N SER A 114 9.00 -15.09 -1.67
CA SER A 114 9.44 -15.11 -0.27
C SER A 114 9.15 -13.79 0.43
N LEU A 115 9.42 -12.65 -0.23
CA LEU A 115 9.13 -11.32 0.31
C LEU A 115 7.63 -11.17 0.58
N TYR A 116 6.78 -11.64 -0.34
CA TYR A 116 5.33 -11.59 -0.17
C TYR A 116 4.85 -12.43 1.00
N SER A 117 5.26 -13.69 1.08
CA SER A 117 4.79 -14.63 2.10
C SER A 117 5.38 -14.36 3.48
N GLU A 118 6.70 -14.18 3.56
CA GLU A 118 7.41 -14.12 4.83
C GLU A 118 7.37 -12.73 5.48
N LEU A 119 7.44 -11.66 4.68
CA LEU A 119 7.41 -10.30 5.22
C LEU A 119 5.99 -9.73 5.30
N TYR A 120 5.22 -9.77 4.20
CA TYR A 120 3.91 -9.14 4.22
C TYR A 120 2.84 -9.99 4.88
N VAL A 121 2.62 -11.22 4.40
CA VAL A 121 1.49 -12.04 4.90
C VAL A 121 1.72 -12.42 6.36
N LYS A 122 2.91 -12.89 6.71
CA LYS A 122 3.26 -13.28 8.08
C LYS A 122 3.17 -12.09 9.04
N ASP A 123 3.71 -10.92 8.67
CA ASP A 123 3.61 -9.71 9.49
C ASP A 123 2.16 -9.26 9.71
N ILE A 124 1.31 -9.32 8.66
CA ILE A 124 -0.12 -8.99 8.79
C ILE A 124 -0.81 -9.94 9.77
N VAL A 125 -0.54 -11.25 9.65
CA VAL A 125 -1.14 -12.28 10.52
C VAL A 125 -0.70 -12.10 11.97
N GLU A 126 0.59 -12.04 12.23
CA GLU A 126 1.15 -11.96 13.59
C GLU A 126 0.76 -10.66 14.29
N ARG A 127 0.88 -9.54 13.60
CA ARG A 127 0.60 -8.21 14.17
C ARG A 127 -0.87 -7.99 14.51
N ASN A 128 -1.78 -8.55 13.73
CA ASN A 128 -3.21 -8.32 13.90
C ASN A 128 -3.94 -9.50 14.54
N GLY A 129 -3.23 -10.56 14.93
CA GLY A 129 -3.82 -11.77 15.54
C GLY A 129 -4.89 -12.40 14.63
N ILE A 130 -4.58 -12.54 13.34
CA ILE A 130 -5.54 -13.07 12.37
C ILE A 130 -5.74 -14.57 12.59
N GLU A 131 -6.95 -14.97 12.93
CA GLU A 131 -7.32 -16.37 13.15
C GLU A 131 -7.71 -17.10 11.85
N ARG A 132 -8.34 -16.38 10.90
CA ARG A 132 -8.82 -16.96 9.63
C ARG A 132 -7.85 -16.58 8.50
N GLU A 133 -6.64 -17.17 8.55
CA GLU A 133 -5.62 -16.98 7.52
C GLU A 133 -6.08 -17.42 6.13
N ASP A 134 -6.96 -18.44 6.07
CA ASP A 134 -7.57 -18.89 4.84
C ASP A 134 -8.38 -17.78 4.15
N ILE A 135 -9.17 -17.01 4.92
CA ILE A 135 -9.93 -15.87 4.40
C ILE A 135 -9.00 -14.71 4.00
N LEU A 136 -7.95 -14.46 4.79
CA LEU A 136 -6.95 -13.44 4.43
C LEU A 136 -6.30 -13.77 3.07
N ASN A 137 -5.88 -15.02 2.89
CA ASN A 137 -5.27 -15.49 1.65
C ASN A 137 -6.22 -15.35 0.46
N ASP A 138 -7.49 -15.71 0.62
CA ASP A 138 -8.50 -15.54 -0.46
C ASP A 138 -8.74 -14.06 -0.80
N ILE A 139 -8.75 -13.17 0.20
CA ILE A 139 -8.86 -11.71 -0.02
C ILE A 139 -7.64 -11.22 -0.81
N LEU A 140 -6.43 -11.66 -0.46
CA LEU A 140 -5.21 -11.30 -1.16
C LEU A 140 -5.23 -11.78 -2.62
N ASP A 141 -5.69 -13.00 -2.87
CA ASP A 141 -5.86 -13.54 -4.23
C ASP A 141 -6.92 -12.76 -5.03
N PHE A 142 -8.03 -12.44 -4.39
CA PHE A 142 -9.08 -11.62 -5.01
C PHE A 142 -8.56 -10.25 -5.40
N LEU A 143 -7.91 -9.53 -4.47
CA LEU A 143 -7.37 -8.19 -4.71
C LEU A 143 -6.28 -8.20 -5.78
N ALA A 144 -5.42 -9.23 -5.80
CA ALA A 144 -4.40 -9.38 -6.83
C ALA A 144 -5.01 -9.64 -8.22
N SER A 145 -6.06 -10.46 -8.29
CA SER A 145 -6.74 -10.77 -9.56
C SER A 145 -7.59 -9.61 -10.07
N GLN A 146 -8.13 -8.78 -9.17
CA GLN A 146 -8.99 -7.63 -9.47
C GLN A 146 -8.28 -6.28 -9.35
N ILE A 147 -6.96 -6.27 -9.55
CA ILE A 147 -6.17 -5.03 -9.55
C ILE A 147 -6.79 -3.98 -10.48
N SER A 148 -6.78 -2.72 -10.07
CA SER A 148 -7.35 -1.59 -10.83
C SER A 148 -8.86 -1.69 -11.11
N SER A 149 -9.56 -2.65 -10.53
CA SER A 149 -11.01 -2.81 -10.70
C SER A 149 -11.79 -2.27 -9.51
N LEU A 150 -12.99 -1.79 -9.80
CA LEU A 150 -13.90 -1.31 -8.75
C LEU A 150 -14.44 -2.48 -7.92
N THR A 151 -14.20 -2.44 -6.62
CA THR A 151 -14.77 -3.43 -5.68
C THR A 151 -15.04 -2.83 -4.30
N ASN A 152 -15.66 -3.61 -3.43
CA ASN A 152 -15.93 -3.25 -2.06
C ASN A 152 -15.91 -4.49 -1.16
N PRO A 153 -15.81 -4.35 0.16
CA PRO A 153 -15.78 -5.49 1.07
C PRO A 153 -16.98 -6.44 0.97
N ALA A 154 -18.15 -5.93 0.62
CA ALA A 154 -19.35 -6.76 0.44
C ALA A 154 -19.25 -7.62 -0.83
N ASN A 155 -18.76 -7.05 -1.93
CA ASN A 155 -18.54 -7.82 -3.17
C ASN A 155 -17.48 -8.91 -2.97
N ILE A 156 -16.39 -8.61 -2.26
CA ILE A 156 -15.37 -9.60 -1.90
C ILE A 156 -16.01 -10.69 -1.03
N ALA A 157 -16.74 -10.34 0.02
CA ALA A 157 -17.39 -11.30 0.89
C ALA A 157 -18.37 -12.22 0.14
N ASN A 158 -19.14 -11.67 -0.80
CA ASN A 158 -20.07 -12.45 -1.64
C ASN A 158 -19.32 -13.42 -2.55
N ALA A 159 -18.22 -12.97 -3.18
CA ALA A 159 -17.40 -13.83 -4.02
C ALA A 159 -16.81 -14.99 -3.21
N LEU A 160 -16.23 -14.72 -2.05
CA LEU A 160 -15.66 -15.74 -1.16
C LEU A 160 -16.72 -16.70 -0.62
N THR A 161 -17.91 -16.19 -0.26
CA THR A 161 -19.05 -17.01 0.16
C THR A 161 -19.44 -18.01 -0.93
N SER A 162 -19.49 -17.55 -2.19
CA SER A 162 -19.82 -18.42 -3.32
C SER A 162 -18.73 -19.45 -3.60
N MET A 163 -17.46 -19.10 -3.42
CA MET A 163 -16.33 -20.02 -3.64
C MET A 163 -16.20 -21.10 -2.56
N LYS A 164 -16.44 -20.73 -1.30
CA LYS A 164 -16.24 -21.63 -0.16
C LYS A 164 -17.49 -22.39 0.29
N ASN A 165 -18.68 -22.04 -0.22
CA ASN A 165 -19.97 -22.48 0.32
C ASN A 165 -20.13 -22.23 1.85
N GLU A 166 -19.44 -21.22 2.37
CA GLU A 166 -19.46 -20.76 3.75
C GLU A 166 -19.73 -19.27 3.78
N LYS A 167 -20.61 -18.80 4.67
CA LYS A 167 -20.92 -17.36 4.78
C LYS A 167 -19.73 -16.58 5.32
N VAL A 168 -19.15 -15.74 4.47
CA VAL A 168 -18.08 -14.80 4.84
C VAL A 168 -18.68 -13.44 5.19
N ASN A 169 -18.34 -12.92 6.37
CA ASN A 169 -18.85 -11.65 6.86
C ASN A 169 -18.11 -10.47 6.21
N SER A 170 -18.85 -9.52 5.63
CA SER A 170 -18.28 -8.32 5.01
C SER A 170 -17.52 -7.40 5.98
N THR A 171 -17.88 -7.41 7.27
CA THR A 171 -17.14 -6.68 8.32
C THR A 171 -15.76 -7.29 8.53
N LEU A 172 -15.67 -8.63 8.58
CA LEU A 172 -14.38 -9.33 8.64
C LEU A 172 -13.50 -8.99 7.44
N VAL A 173 -14.07 -9.05 6.23
CA VAL A 173 -13.38 -8.67 5.00
C VAL A 173 -12.91 -7.22 5.06
N SER A 174 -13.75 -6.29 5.53
CA SER A 174 -13.38 -4.89 5.67
C SER A 174 -12.19 -4.68 6.61
N ASN A 175 -12.16 -5.40 7.74
CA ASN A 175 -11.06 -5.34 8.69
C ASN A 175 -9.76 -5.90 8.09
N TYR A 176 -9.84 -7.05 7.41
CA TYR A 176 -8.66 -7.66 6.77
C TYR A 176 -8.11 -6.79 5.63
N VAL A 177 -8.99 -6.23 4.80
CA VAL A 177 -8.57 -5.27 3.76
C VAL A 177 -7.87 -4.05 4.40
N GLN A 178 -8.37 -3.57 5.56
CA GLN A 178 -7.70 -2.48 6.26
C GLN A 178 -6.31 -2.87 6.78
N HIS A 179 -6.14 -4.09 7.31
CA HIS A 179 -4.82 -4.59 7.75
C HIS A 179 -3.84 -4.70 6.58
N ILE A 180 -4.32 -5.12 5.40
CA ILE A 180 -3.51 -5.17 4.18
C ILE A 180 -3.09 -3.76 3.74
N ILE A 181 -3.98 -2.77 3.83
CA ILE A 181 -3.66 -1.35 3.54
C ILE A 181 -2.64 -0.82 4.56
N ASP A 182 -2.85 -1.10 5.84
CA ASP A 182 -1.98 -0.63 6.92
C ASP A 182 -0.55 -1.19 6.80
N SER A 183 -0.35 -2.35 6.16
CA SER A 183 0.97 -2.94 5.87
C SER A 183 1.67 -2.35 4.64
N PHE A 184 1.10 -1.35 4.00
CA PHE A 184 1.59 -0.76 2.75
C PHE A 184 1.67 -1.73 1.54
N LEU A 185 1.05 -2.89 1.61
CA LEU A 185 1.01 -3.82 0.48
C LEU A 185 0.13 -3.30 -0.65
N ILE A 186 -1.00 -2.69 -0.28
CA ILE A 186 -1.95 -2.07 -1.22
C ILE A 186 -2.34 -0.67 -0.77
N SER A 187 -2.75 0.14 -1.74
CA SER A 187 -3.40 1.44 -1.53
C SER A 187 -4.86 1.38 -1.98
N VAL A 188 -5.71 2.17 -1.32
CA VAL A 188 -7.13 2.32 -1.68
C VAL A 188 -7.38 3.69 -2.26
N VAL A 189 -8.09 3.75 -3.39
CA VAL A 189 -8.47 4.99 -4.06
C VAL A 189 -9.98 5.11 -4.10
N LYS A 190 -10.46 6.25 -3.66
CA LYS A 190 -11.89 6.57 -3.62
C LYS A 190 -12.38 7.09 -4.97
N ARG A 191 -13.65 6.88 -5.24
CA ARG A 191 -14.33 7.49 -6.39
C ARG A 191 -14.80 8.90 -6.04
N TYR A 192 -14.55 9.80 -6.96
CA TYR A 192 -14.93 11.20 -6.87
C TYR A 192 -15.89 11.57 -8.01
N ASP A 193 -17.07 12.06 -7.68
CA ASP A 193 -18.00 12.63 -8.65
C ASP A 193 -17.50 14.00 -9.10
N VAL A 194 -17.01 14.06 -10.33
CA VAL A 194 -16.41 15.29 -10.90
C VAL A 194 -17.43 16.42 -11.00
N LYS A 195 -18.70 16.11 -11.33
CA LYS A 195 -19.78 17.11 -11.45
C LYS A 195 -20.41 17.44 -10.11
N GLY A 196 -20.72 16.40 -9.31
CA GLY A 196 -21.34 16.54 -7.98
C GLY A 196 -20.36 17.00 -6.90
N LYS A 197 -19.04 16.97 -7.15
CA LYS A 197 -17.97 17.33 -6.21
C LYS A 197 -18.08 16.57 -4.87
N THR A 198 -18.46 15.30 -4.92
CA THR A 198 -18.66 14.44 -3.75
C THR A 198 -17.90 13.14 -3.88
N TYR A 199 -17.48 12.59 -2.74
CA TYR A 199 -16.84 11.29 -2.68
C TYR A 199 -17.85 10.17 -2.49
N PHE A 200 -17.68 9.07 -3.22
CA PHE A 200 -18.40 7.84 -2.96
C PHE A 200 -17.68 7.03 -1.87
N LYS A 201 -18.45 6.45 -0.96
CA LYS A 201 -17.88 5.54 0.03
C LYS A 201 -17.39 4.25 -0.62
N TYR A 202 -18.14 3.73 -1.59
CA TYR A 202 -17.88 2.51 -2.33
C TYR A 202 -18.54 2.58 -3.72
N PRO A 203 -18.10 1.76 -4.71
CA PRO A 203 -16.89 0.92 -4.69
C PRO A 203 -15.60 1.75 -4.82
N ASN A 204 -14.47 1.15 -4.45
CA ASN A 204 -13.13 1.74 -4.55
C ASN A 204 -12.25 0.94 -5.52
N LYS A 205 -11.16 1.52 -6.00
CA LYS A 205 -10.07 0.77 -6.65
C LYS A 205 -8.96 0.48 -5.65
N TYR A 206 -8.25 -0.63 -5.87
CA TYR A 206 -7.10 -1.03 -5.06
C TYR A 206 -5.90 -1.23 -5.96
N TYR A 207 -4.76 -0.68 -5.56
CA TYR A 207 -3.51 -0.74 -6.29
C TYR A 207 -2.42 -1.33 -5.40
N TYR A 208 -1.60 -2.21 -5.96
CA TYR A 208 -0.44 -2.73 -5.26
C TYR A 208 0.67 -1.69 -5.22
N THR A 209 1.36 -1.58 -4.09
CA THR A 209 2.52 -0.69 -3.92
C THR A 209 3.66 -1.10 -4.85
N ASP A 210 3.80 -2.41 -5.10
CA ASP A 210 4.72 -2.96 -6.08
C ASP A 210 4.05 -4.02 -6.96
N ILE A 211 4.18 -3.87 -8.27
CA ILE A 211 3.51 -4.76 -9.22
C ILE A 211 4.14 -6.16 -9.26
N GLY A 212 5.42 -6.29 -8.95
CA GLY A 212 6.10 -7.58 -8.86
C GLY A 212 5.56 -8.44 -7.73
N LEU A 213 5.24 -7.83 -6.59
CA LEU A 213 4.57 -8.52 -5.48
C LEU A 213 3.19 -9.07 -5.87
N ARG A 214 2.40 -8.26 -6.60
CA ARG A 214 1.11 -8.71 -7.15
C ARG A 214 1.28 -9.88 -8.09
N ASN A 215 2.24 -9.81 -9.00
CA ASN A 215 2.49 -10.85 -9.99
C ASN A 215 3.00 -12.14 -9.33
N ALA A 216 3.88 -12.02 -8.34
CA ALA A 216 4.36 -13.15 -7.54
C ALA A 216 3.22 -13.85 -6.80
N ARG A 217 2.29 -13.09 -6.19
CA ARG A 217 1.10 -13.66 -5.53
C ARG A 217 0.28 -14.56 -6.47
N LEU A 218 0.15 -14.18 -7.72
CA LEU A 218 -0.60 -14.94 -8.73
C LEU A 218 0.27 -15.95 -9.50
N ASN A 219 1.49 -16.21 -9.04
CA ASN A 219 2.45 -17.07 -9.74
C ASN A 219 2.59 -16.68 -11.23
N TYR A 220 2.54 -15.39 -11.53
CA TYR A 220 2.68 -14.81 -12.88
C TYR A 220 1.64 -15.31 -13.91
N ARG A 221 0.50 -15.86 -13.46
CA ARG A 221 -0.52 -16.47 -14.34
C ARG A 221 -1.49 -15.48 -14.97
N GLN A 222 -1.65 -14.30 -14.37
CA GLN A 222 -2.63 -13.30 -14.83
C GLN A 222 -1.90 -12.01 -15.21
N TYR A 223 -1.31 -12.00 -16.39
CA TYR A 223 -0.65 -10.82 -16.95
C TYR A 223 -1.64 -10.00 -17.76
N ASP A 224 -2.10 -8.89 -17.21
CA ASP A 224 -2.97 -7.90 -17.86
C ASP A 224 -2.21 -6.58 -17.98
N PRO A 225 -1.61 -6.30 -19.15
CA PRO A 225 -0.75 -5.11 -19.32
C PRO A 225 -1.46 -3.79 -19.04
N ALA A 226 -2.75 -3.68 -19.37
CA ALA A 226 -3.51 -2.44 -19.18
C ALA A 226 -3.68 -2.14 -17.69
N ARG A 227 -4.12 -3.10 -16.91
CA ARG A 227 -4.30 -2.95 -15.46
C ARG A 227 -2.98 -2.80 -14.72
N ILE A 228 -1.94 -3.50 -15.17
CA ILE A 228 -0.58 -3.36 -14.62
C ILE A 228 -0.07 -1.95 -14.85
N MET A 229 -0.23 -1.42 -16.07
CA MET A 229 0.19 -0.06 -16.42
C MET A 229 -0.59 0.98 -15.61
N GLU A 230 -1.90 0.81 -15.45
CA GLU A 230 -2.72 1.69 -14.62
C GLU A 230 -2.19 1.73 -13.18
N ASN A 231 -1.84 0.56 -12.60
CA ASN A 231 -1.24 0.50 -11.25
C ASN A 231 0.12 1.23 -11.19
N ILE A 232 0.97 1.07 -12.19
CA ILE A 232 2.27 1.73 -12.25
C ILE A 232 2.10 3.26 -12.33
N ILE A 233 1.19 3.73 -13.18
CA ILE A 233 0.87 5.17 -13.30
C ILE A 233 0.35 5.71 -11.97
N TYR A 234 -0.55 4.99 -11.30
CA TYR A 234 -1.03 5.38 -9.98
C TYR A 234 0.12 5.57 -8.97
N ASN A 235 1.02 4.59 -8.87
CA ASN A 235 2.16 4.66 -7.97
C ASN A 235 3.10 5.83 -8.30
N GLU A 236 3.31 6.10 -9.59
CA GLU A 236 4.11 7.25 -10.03
C GLU A 236 3.47 8.58 -9.65
N LEU A 237 2.16 8.71 -9.78
CA LEU A 237 1.43 9.91 -9.36
C LEU A 237 1.55 10.16 -7.85
N LEU A 238 1.42 9.10 -7.02
CA LEU A 238 1.62 9.20 -5.57
C LEU A 238 3.06 9.61 -5.21
N ARG A 239 4.05 9.02 -5.88
CA ARG A 239 5.47 9.34 -5.67
C ARG A 239 5.77 10.81 -5.96
N ARG A 240 5.13 11.41 -6.95
CA ARG A 240 5.22 12.83 -7.27
C ARG A 240 4.49 13.73 -6.27
N GLY A 241 3.89 13.13 -5.21
CA GLY A 241 3.20 13.87 -4.16
C GLY A 241 1.78 14.28 -4.50
N TYR A 242 1.21 13.77 -5.57
CA TYR A 242 -0.16 14.10 -5.95
C TYR A 242 -1.19 13.36 -5.10
N SER A 243 -2.33 14.03 -4.86
CA SER A 243 -3.53 13.38 -4.37
C SER A 243 -4.33 12.86 -5.56
N VAL A 244 -4.62 11.55 -5.56
CA VAL A 244 -5.21 10.86 -6.72
C VAL A 244 -6.55 10.24 -6.33
N ASP A 245 -7.57 10.53 -7.14
CA ASP A 245 -8.90 9.95 -7.05
C ASP A 245 -9.28 9.24 -8.36
N VAL A 246 -10.24 8.33 -8.32
CA VAL A 246 -10.90 7.79 -9.52
C VAL A 246 -12.07 8.70 -9.87
N GLY A 247 -12.09 9.26 -11.06
CA GLY A 247 -13.14 10.17 -11.51
C GLY A 247 -14.40 9.43 -11.94
N VAL A 248 -15.56 9.98 -11.59
CA VAL A 248 -16.85 9.53 -12.10
C VAL A 248 -17.59 10.69 -12.72
N VAL A 249 -18.08 10.51 -13.94
CA VAL A 249 -18.94 11.45 -14.63
C VAL A 249 -20.26 10.76 -14.93
N THR A 250 -21.35 11.24 -14.33
CA THR A 250 -22.69 10.75 -14.65
C THR A 250 -23.20 11.48 -15.88
N ASP A 251 -23.39 10.76 -16.98
CA ASP A 251 -24.01 11.22 -18.22
C ASP A 251 -25.50 10.93 -18.18
N ARG A 252 -26.31 11.97 -18.31
CA ARG A 252 -27.77 11.91 -18.30
C ARG A 252 -28.38 12.11 -19.69
N THR A 253 -27.56 12.17 -20.72
CA THR A 253 -28.02 12.28 -22.11
C THR A 253 -28.57 10.93 -22.58
N GLY A 254 -29.84 10.88 -23.00
CA GLY A 254 -30.46 9.66 -23.53
C GLY A 254 -31.40 8.91 -22.57
N GLY A 255 -31.81 9.51 -21.46
CA GLY A 255 -32.84 8.94 -20.56
C GLY A 255 -32.36 7.88 -19.57
N ALA A 256 -31.10 7.46 -19.65
CA ALA A 256 -30.46 6.57 -18.68
C ALA A 256 -29.26 7.25 -18.02
N ASN A 257 -29.09 7.04 -16.70
CA ASN A 257 -27.90 7.48 -15.99
C ASN A 257 -26.74 6.54 -16.31
N VAL A 258 -25.83 6.95 -17.19
CA VAL A 258 -24.61 6.20 -17.50
C VAL A 258 -23.44 6.83 -16.75
N GLN A 259 -22.75 6.03 -15.91
CA GLN A 259 -21.52 6.45 -15.27
C GLN A 259 -20.32 6.13 -16.16
N LYS A 260 -19.55 7.15 -16.49
CA LYS A 260 -18.26 7.04 -17.18
C LYS A 260 -17.16 7.23 -16.17
N GLU A 261 -16.09 6.47 -16.29
CA GLU A 261 -14.92 6.53 -15.44
C GLU A 261 -13.83 7.40 -16.09
N ILE A 262 -13.10 8.12 -15.26
CA ILE A 262 -11.82 8.74 -15.57
C ILE A 262 -10.82 8.06 -14.65
N ASP A 263 -9.80 7.41 -15.21
CA ASP A 263 -8.91 6.56 -14.43
C ASP A 263 -8.28 7.32 -13.28
N PHE A 264 -7.81 8.55 -13.52
CA PHE A 264 -7.26 9.37 -12.46
C PHE A 264 -7.73 10.83 -12.53
N VAL A 265 -8.16 11.34 -11.39
CA VAL A 265 -8.33 12.76 -11.12
C VAL A 265 -7.25 13.16 -10.14
N VAL A 266 -6.26 13.89 -10.64
CA VAL A 266 -5.10 14.33 -9.86
C VAL A 266 -5.35 15.73 -9.37
N ASN A 267 -5.23 15.94 -8.07
CA ASN A 267 -5.33 17.25 -7.45
C ASN A 267 -3.92 17.77 -7.14
N ASP A 268 -3.58 18.92 -7.69
CA ASP A 268 -2.32 19.64 -7.49
C ASP A 268 -2.65 21.09 -7.11
N ALA A 269 -2.76 21.34 -5.80
CA ALA A 269 -3.18 22.60 -5.21
C ALA A 269 -4.52 23.10 -5.79
N ASP A 270 -4.47 24.11 -6.66
CA ASP A 270 -5.65 24.70 -7.33
C ASP A 270 -5.99 24.07 -8.69
N LYS A 271 -5.13 23.15 -9.17
CA LYS A 271 -5.29 22.49 -10.48
C LYS A 271 -5.83 21.08 -10.35
N LYS A 272 -6.65 20.69 -11.31
CA LYS A 272 -7.09 19.31 -11.52
C LYS A 272 -6.61 18.82 -12.87
N ILE A 273 -5.99 17.65 -12.87
CA ILE A 273 -5.54 16.97 -14.08
C ILE A 273 -6.36 15.70 -14.21
N TYR A 274 -6.87 15.44 -15.40
CA TYR A 274 -7.64 14.24 -15.72
C TYR A 274 -6.80 13.35 -16.64
N ILE A 275 -6.63 12.10 -16.29
CA ILE A 275 -5.82 11.10 -17.01
C ILE A 275 -6.67 9.87 -17.28
#